data_6a472e7874fe4d172e7fba77cd536290
#
_entry.id   6a472e7874fe4d172e7fba77cd536290
#
_cell.length_a   1.000
_cell.length_b   1.000
_cell.length_c   1.000
_cell.angle_alpha   90.00
_cell.angle_beta   90.00
_cell.angle_gamma   90.00
#
_symmetry.space_group_name_H-M   'P 1'
#
loop_
_entity.id
_entity.type
_entity.pdbx_description
1 polymer ?
#
loop_
_entity_poly.entity_id
_entity_poly.type
_entity_poly.pdbx_seq_one_letter_code
_entity_poly.pdbx_strand_id
1 'polypeptide(L)'
;MIRESRFLTALILLPLCAQLMLASSVRAQDEKAEGEAPKAPALKVVVDKGDEDPSEKWKSLLARRLAIFEKLQELKKKFEDAATSDEKRTVRNQYVDLIREFEVEIYPEMLDQAAKIYEKNEGDLDAGEIVTRESFNNNDFDRSAEVSSKLLTAGRKTKDALSMGAVSQFALHNFEQASAIFAEAQKVNRLDLRYETYIESAAKYQELWKTEQELRTKEDALEGDAALPRIQFETSKGKIVFELFEDHAPNTVANAISLVEGGKYDGIGFHRVI
;
A
#
# COMPACT_ATOMS: atom_id res chain seq x y z
N MET A 1 -33.98 -9.01 4.98
CA MET A 1 -32.89 -8.01 4.79
C MET A 1 -31.56 -8.66 5.17
N ILE A 2 -31.15 -9.71 4.49
CA ILE A 2 -29.81 -10.35 4.65
C ILE A 2 -29.47 -10.92 3.28
N ARG A 3 -28.99 -10.07 2.35
CA ARG A 3 -28.55 -10.52 1.02
C ARG A 3 -27.37 -9.74 0.42
N GLU A 4 -26.88 -8.69 1.06
CA GLU A 4 -25.81 -7.84 0.49
C GLU A 4 -24.38 -8.17 0.96
N SER A 5 -24.23 -9.02 1.98
CA SER A 5 -22.93 -9.28 2.61
C SER A 5 -22.03 -10.29 1.86
N ARG A 6 -22.52 -10.97 0.82
CA ARG A 6 -21.76 -12.06 0.15
C ARG A 6 -20.93 -11.61 -1.06
N PHE A 7 -21.17 -10.41 -1.60
CA PHE A 7 -20.54 -9.99 -2.85
C PHE A 7 -19.17 -9.31 -2.70
N LEU A 8 -18.83 -8.80 -1.54
CA LEU A 8 -17.61 -8.00 -1.36
C LEU A 8 -16.33 -8.80 -1.04
N THR A 9 -16.45 -10.05 -0.64
CA THR A 9 -15.30 -10.89 -0.25
C THR A 9 -14.41 -11.28 -1.44
N ALA A 10 -14.87 -11.12 -2.64
CA ALA A 10 -14.24 -11.65 -3.84
C ALA A 10 -13.24 -10.69 -4.54
N LEU A 11 -13.26 -9.39 -4.21
CA LEU A 11 -12.45 -8.38 -4.90
C LEU A 11 -10.95 -8.40 -4.51
N ILE A 12 -10.64 -9.01 -3.39
CA ILE A 12 -9.30 -9.01 -2.76
C ILE A 12 -8.37 -10.06 -3.37
N LEU A 13 -8.91 -11.00 -4.16
CA LEU A 13 -8.13 -12.09 -4.77
C LEU A 13 -7.54 -11.78 -6.14
N LEU A 14 -7.81 -10.60 -6.72
CA LEU A 14 -7.37 -10.24 -8.07
C LEU A 14 -5.85 -10.31 -8.28
N PRO A 15 -4.99 -9.72 -7.43
CA PRO A 15 -3.55 -9.79 -7.64
C PRO A 15 -2.98 -11.21 -7.43
N LEU A 16 -3.55 -11.98 -6.50
CA LEU A 16 -3.05 -13.32 -6.18
C LEU A 16 -3.38 -14.36 -7.26
N CYS A 17 -4.57 -14.26 -7.87
CA CYS A 17 -4.96 -15.14 -8.98
C CYS A 17 -4.20 -14.83 -10.27
N ALA A 18 -3.90 -13.56 -10.56
CA ALA A 18 -3.06 -13.16 -11.69
C ALA A 18 -1.62 -13.66 -11.52
N GLN A 19 -1.06 -13.59 -10.31
CA GLN A 19 0.27 -14.11 -10.00
C GLN A 19 0.35 -15.63 -10.07
N LEU A 20 -0.67 -16.37 -9.65
CA LEU A 20 -0.71 -17.83 -9.76
C LEU A 20 -0.86 -18.31 -11.20
N MET A 21 -1.60 -17.60 -12.04
CA MET A 21 -1.71 -17.93 -13.47
C MET A 21 -0.44 -17.54 -14.25
N LEU A 22 0.31 -16.52 -13.84
CA LEU A 22 1.58 -16.14 -14.44
C LEU A 22 2.76 -17.01 -13.96
N ALA A 23 2.79 -17.44 -12.71
CA ALA A 23 3.87 -18.24 -12.15
C ALA A 23 3.98 -19.64 -12.78
N SER A 24 2.88 -20.21 -13.28
CA SER A 24 2.92 -21.49 -13.98
C SER A 24 3.46 -21.43 -15.41
N SER A 25 3.65 -20.21 -15.98
CA SER A 25 4.16 -20.03 -17.36
C SER A 25 5.67 -19.72 -17.47
N VAL A 26 6.36 -19.45 -16.37
CA VAL A 26 7.79 -19.03 -16.38
C VAL A 26 8.76 -20.23 -16.42
N ARG A 27 8.28 -21.46 -16.34
CA ARG A 27 9.16 -22.64 -16.28
C ARG A 27 9.36 -23.41 -17.59
N ALA A 28 8.88 -22.85 -18.71
CA ALA A 28 9.14 -23.46 -20.02
C ALA A 28 9.28 -22.35 -21.06
N GLN A 29 10.50 -21.88 -21.26
CA GLN A 29 11.08 -21.44 -22.53
C GLN A 29 12.23 -20.46 -22.28
N ASP A 30 13.42 -21.01 -22.01
CA ASP A 30 14.67 -20.40 -22.48
C ASP A 30 14.81 -20.85 -23.94
N GLU A 31 14.41 -19.98 -24.86
CA GLU A 31 14.98 -19.95 -26.22
C GLU A 31 14.74 -18.60 -26.87
N LYS A 32 15.83 -18.07 -27.38
CA LYS A 32 16.07 -16.79 -28.03
C LYS A 32 14.96 -16.27 -28.94
N ALA A 33 14.56 -15.01 -28.75
CA ALA A 33 14.16 -14.13 -29.82
C ALA A 33 14.56 -12.68 -29.46
N GLU A 34 15.59 -12.16 -30.12
CA GLU A 34 15.85 -10.73 -30.26
C GLU A 34 14.68 -10.13 -31.06
N GLY A 35 13.89 -9.28 -30.40
CA GLY A 35 12.82 -8.50 -31.01
C GLY A 35 12.69 -7.18 -30.27
N GLU A 36 12.76 -6.08 -31.03
CA GLU A 36 12.61 -4.70 -30.55
C GLU A 36 11.48 -4.55 -29.53
N ALA A 37 11.77 -3.85 -28.42
CA ALA A 37 10.79 -3.49 -27.41
C ALA A 37 9.65 -2.67 -28.06
N PRO A 38 8.36 -3.00 -27.78
CA PRO A 38 7.25 -2.23 -28.32
C PRO A 38 7.29 -0.82 -27.72
N LYS A 39 7.27 0.19 -28.61
CA LYS A 39 7.12 1.60 -28.25
C LYS A 39 5.85 1.78 -27.40
N ALA A 40 6.00 2.40 -26.24
CA ALA A 40 4.90 2.79 -25.41
C ALA A 40 3.84 3.56 -26.24
N PRO A 41 2.55 3.25 -26.09
CA PRO A 41 1.52 3.98 -26.80
C PRO A 41 1.51 5.45 -26.35
N ALA A 42 1.46 6.35 -27.34
CA ALA A 42 1.35 7.78 -27.10
C ALA A 42 0.11 8.08 -26.25
N LEU A 43 0.30 8.84 -25.18
CA LEU A 43 -0.77 9.40 -24.36
C LEU A 43 -1.79 10.11 -25.29
N LYS A 44 -2.96 9.51 -25.43
CA LYS A 44 -4.10 10.21 -26.04
C LYS A 44 -4.58 11.22 -25.00
N VAL A 45 -4.45 12.51 -25.35
CA VAL A 45 -5.12 13.59 -24.62
C VAL A 45 -6.63 13.32 -24.72
N VAL A 46 -7.22 12.94 -23.59
CA VAL A 46 -8.67 12.84 -23.48
C VAL A 46 -9.21 14.27 -23.41
N VAL A 47 -9.91 14.69 -24.46
CA VAL A 47 -10.66 15.94 -24.48
C VAL A 47 -11.78 15.81 -23.46
N ASP A 48 -11.77 16.71 -22.48
CA ASP A 48 -12.79 16.90 -21.45
C ASP A 48 -14.19 16.98 -22.11
N LYS A 49 -15.00 15.97 -21.89
CA LYS A 49 -16.42 15.98 -22.22
C LYS A 49 -17.14 16.42 -20.95
N GLY A 50 -17.47 17.68 -20.92
CA GLY A 50 -18.36 18.40 -20.02
C GLY A 50 -18.75 17.74 -18.69
N ASP A 51 -18.71 18.52 -17.61
CA ASP A 51 -18.98 18.18 -16.20
C ASP A 51 -20.13 17.16 -16.00
N GLU A 52 -19.82 15.87 -16.07
CA GLU A 52 -20.67 14.85 -15.45
C GLU A 52 -20.59 15.04 -13.92
N ASP A 53 -21.76 14.99 -13.27
CA ASP A 53 -21.80 15.00 -11.80
C ASP A 53 -20.85 13.93 -11.25
N PRO A 54 -19.84 14.27 -10.43
CA PRO A 54 -18.89 13.31 -9.89
C PRO A 54 -19.55 12.10 -9.23
N SER A 55 -20.76 12.26 -8.69
CA SER A 55 -21.54 11.18 -8.08
C SER A 55 -22.08 10.19 -9.12
N GLU A 56 -22.55 10.66 -10.26
CA GLU A 56 -23.05 9.77 -11.35
C GLU A 56 -21.87 9.07 -12.03
N LYS A 57 -20.77 9.77 -12.27
CA LYS A 57 -19.54 9.16 -12.77
C LYS A 57 -19.03 8.07 -11.82
N TRP A 58 -19.02 8.32 -10.52
CA TRP A 58 -18.63 7.35 -9.50
C TRP A 58 -19.51 6.10 -9.54
N LYS A 59 -20.84 6.25 -9.58
CA LYS A 59 -21.77 5.12 -9.70
C LYS A 59 -21.54 4.29 -10.95
N SER A 60 -21.29 4.95 -12.08
CA SER A 60 -20.97 4.28 -13.36
C SER A 60 -19.69 3.46 -13.25
N LEU A 61 -18.64 4.00 -12.64
CA LEU A 61 -17.37 3.31 -12.42
C LEU A 61 -17.53 2.09 -11.50
N LEU A 62 -18.31 2.21 -10.43
CA LEU A 62 -18.63 1.09 -9.54
C LEU A 62 -19.40 -0.02 -10.28
N ALA A 63 -20.35 0.34 -11.13
CA ALA A 63 -21.09 -0.62 -11.94
C ALA A 63 -20.20 -1.34 -12.97
N ARG A 64 -19.30 -0.61 -13.66
CA ARG A 64 -18.31 -1.21 -14.58
C ARG A 64 -17.35 -2.15 -13.84
N ARG A 65 -16.85 -1.74 -12.70
CA ARG A 65 -16.02 -2.58 -11.82
C ARG A 65 -16.73 -3.89 -11.47
N LEU A 66 -17.99 -3.80 -11.06
CA LEU A 66 -18.79 -4.99 -10.71
C LEU A 66 -18.98 -5.93 -11.90
N ALA A 67 -19.30 -5.40 -13.06
CA ALA A 67 -19.49 -6.18 -14.29
C ALA A 67 -18.20 -6.91 -14.71
N ILE A 68 -17.04 -6.24 -14.63
CA ILE A 68 -15.74 -6.90 -14.91
C ILE A 68 -15.51 -8.02 -13.91
N PHE A 69 -15.79 -7.78 -12.66
CA PHE A 69 -15.58 -8.75 -11.60
C PHE A 69 -16.42 -10.02 -11.80
N GLU A 70 -17.69 -9.88 -12.16
CA GLU A 70 -18.57 -11.00 -12.50
C GLU A 70 -18.01 -11.82 -13.67
N LYS A 71 -17.55 -11.15 -14.74
CA LYS A 71 -16.90 -11.81 -15.87
C LYS A 71 -15.63 -12.56 -15.50
N LEU A 72 -14.81 -11.98 -14.61
CA LEU A 72 -13.59 -12.64 -14.13
C LEU A 72 -13.91 -13.92 -13.34
N GLN A 73 -14.98 -13.93 -12.54
CA GLN A 73 -15.45 -15.13 -11.85
C GLN A 73 -15.93 -16.21 -12.81
N GLU A 74 -16.67 -15.83 -13.85
CA GLU A 74 -17.08 -16.76 -14.91
C GLU A 74 -15.88 -17.34 -15.64
N LEU A 75 -14.89 -16.54 -16.01
CA LEU A 75 -13.69 -16.99 -16.69
C LEU A 75 -12.85 -17.91 -15.78
N LYS A 76 -12.78 -17.64 -14.50
CA LYS A 76 -12.12 -18.54 -13.55
C LYS A 76 -12.77 -19.91 -13.55
N LYS A 77 -14.09 -19.98 -13.48
CA LYS A 77 -14.84 -21.25 -13.57
C LYS A 77 -14.60 -21.95 -14.91
N LYS A 78 -14.69 -21.23 -16.04
CA LYS A 78 -14.38 -21.78 -17.37
C LYS A 78 -12.96 -22.33 -17.47
N PHE A 79 -11.99 -21.69 -16.81
CA PHE A 79 -10.61 -22.17 -16.78
C PHE A 79 -10.46 -23.48 -15.98
N GLU A 80 -11.19 -23.59 -14.87
CA GLU A 80 -11.22 -24.83 -14.05
C GLU A 80 -11.86 -25.99 -14.83
N ASP A 81 -12.94 -25.72 -15.59
CA ASP A 81 -13.70 -26.70 -16.36
C ASP A 81 -13.04 -27.06 -17.71
N ALA A 82 -12.06 -26.28 -18.20
CA ALA A 82 -11.42 -26.47 -19.49
C ALA A 82 -10.60 -27.76 -19.55
N ALA A 83 -10.86 -28.59 -20.55
CA ALA A 83 -10.24 -29.91 -20.72
C ALA A 83 -8.89 -29.85 -21.45
N THR A 84 -8.69 -28.89 -22.36
CA THR A 84 -7.50 -28.79 -23.20
C THR A 84 -6.62 -27.60 -22.85
N SER A 85 -5.32 -27.68 -23.18
CA SER A 85 -4.38 -26.58 -23.00
C SER A 85 -4.73 -25.35 -23.85
N ASP A 86 -5.32 -25.54 -25.04
CA ASP A 86 -5.72 -24.46 -25.90
C ASP A 86 -6.95 -23.70 -25.37
N GLU A 87 -7.93 -24.41 -24.82
CA GLU A 87 -9.05 -23.81 -24.10
C GLU A 87 -8.56 -22.99 -22.90
N LYS A 88 -7.69 -23.57 -22.08
CA LYS A 88 -7.10 -22.87 -20.94
C LYS A 88 -6.34 -21.61 -21.34
N ARG A 89 -5.60 -21.68 -22.44
CA ARG A 89 -4.88 -20.50 -22.97
C ARG A 89 -5.84 -19.40 -23.42
N THR A 90 -6.91 -19.77 -24.12
CA THR A 90 -7.93 -18.84 -24.60
C THR A 90 -8.61 -18.13 -23.42
N VAL A 91 -9.08 -18.88 -22.42
CA VAL A 91 -9.73 -18.31 -21.23
C VAL A 91 -8.76 -17.42 -20.46
N ARG A 92 -7.49 -17.83 -20.31
CA ARG A 92 -6.47 -17.02 -19.65
C ARG A 92 -6.24 -15.67 -20.38
N ASN A 93 -6.18 -15.67 -21.70
CA ASN A 93 -6.00 -14.44 -22.46
C ASN A 93 -7.19 -13.48 -22.23
N GLN A 94 -8.43 -13.98 -22.28
CA GLN A 94 -9.62 -13.18 -21.97
C GLN A 94 -9.59 -12.62 -20.55
N TYR A 95 -9.11 -13.40 -19.58
CA TYR A 95 -8.92 -12.96 -18.19
C TYR A 95 -7.90 -11.81 -18.09
N VAL A 96 -6.75 -11.97 -18.74
CA VAL A 96 -5.68 -10.94 -18.77
C VAL A 96 -6.16 -9.66 -19.45
N ASP A 97 -6.93 -9.76 -20.54
CA ASP A 97 -7.46 -8.59 -21.22
C ASP A 97 -8.45 -7.80 -20.35
N LEU A 98 -9.32 -8.48 -19.61
CA LEU A 98 -10.23 -7.82 -18.65
C LEU A 98 -9.48 -7.16 -17.48
N ILE A 99 -8.42 -7.79 -16.97
CA ILE A 99 -7.57 -7.19 -15.95
C ILE A 99 -6.91 -5.92 -16.49
N ARG A 100 -6.39 -5.98 -17.71
CA ARG A 100 -5.78 -4.82 -18.36
C ARG A 100 -6.79 -3.68 -18.57
N GLU A 101 -8.01 -3.99 -19.04
CA GLU A 101 -9.08 -3.00 -19.16
C GLU A 101 -9.34 -2.32 -17.80
N PHE A 102 -9.44 -3.12 -16.73
CA PHE A 102 -9.65 -2.58 -15.40
C PHE A 102 -8.49 -1.68 -14.93
N GLU A 103 -7.25 -2.17 -15.04
CA GLU A 103 -6.06 -1.48 -14.53
C GLU A 103 -5.71 -0.21 -15.32
N VAL A 104 -5.98 -0.19 -16.63
CA VAL A 104 -5.57 0.92 -17.50
C VAL A 104 -6.69 1.95 -17.72
N GLU A 105 -7.95 1.52 -17.76
CA GLU A 105 -9.06 2.41 -18.10
C GLU A 105 -9.94 2.77 -16.91
N ILE A 106 -10.23 1.80 -16.01
CA ILE A 106 -11.24 2.01 -14.97
C ILE A 106 -10.60 2.45 -13.67
N TYR A 107 -9.55 1.74 -13.24
CA TYR A 107 -8.95 1.98 -11.93
C TYR A 107 -8.35 3.39 -11.79
N PRO A 108 -7.63 3.96 -12.77
CA PRO A 108 -7.14 5.34 -12.66
C PRO A 108 -8.27 6.38 -12.53
N GLU A 109 -9.39 6.18 -13.23
CA GLU A 109 -10.55 7.06 -13.08
C GLU A 109 -11.22 6.89 -11.71
N MET A 110 -11.28 5.65 -11.19
CA MET A 110 -11.77 5.40 -9.83
C MET A 110 -10.90 6.08 -8.78
N LEU A 111 -9.58 6.07 -8.94
CA LEU A 111 -8.65 6.76 -8.02
C LEU A 111 -8.94 8.27 -7.99
N ASP A 112 -9.03 8.90 -9.17
CA ASP A 112 -9.31 10.35 -9.28
C ASP A 112 -10.65 10.73 -8.65
N GLN A 113 -11.67 9.87 -8.78
CA GLN A 113 -12.99 10.14 -8.23
C GLN A 113 -13.09 9.79 -6.73
N ALA A 114 -12.47 8.70 -6.28
CA ALA A 114 -12.61 8.21 -4.92
C ALA A 114 -12.21 9.26 -3.87
N ALA A 115 -11.09 9.95 -4.08
CA ALA A 115 -10.65 11.01 -3.16
C ALA A 115 -11.70 12.13 -3.06
N LYS A 116 -12.20 12.61 -4.20
CA LYS A 116 -13.21 13.68 -4.28
C LYS A 116 -14.55 13.29 -3.65
N ILE A 117 -14.96 12.04 -3.84
CA ILE A 117 -16.19 11.49 -3.26
C ILE A 117 -16.04 11.36 -1.75
N TYR A 118 -14.93 10.78 -1.29
CA TYR A 118 -14.67 10.57 0.12
C TYR A 118 -14.55 11.90 0.90
N GLU A 119 -13.91 12.91 0.30
CA GLU A 119 -13.83 14.26 0.89
C GLU A 119 -15.21 14.91 1.09
N LYS A 120 -16.15 14.64 0.17
CA LYS A 120 -17.53 15.16 0.27
C LYS A 120 -18.42 14.29 1.17
N ASN A 121 -18.16 13.02 1.23
CA ASN A 121 -18.95 12.04 1.98
C ASN A 121 -18.06 10.90 2.52
N GLU A 122 -17.54 11.08 3.72
CA GLU A 122 -16.74 10.06 4.41
C GLU A 122 -17.51 8.76 4.70
N GLY A 123 -18.83 8.75 4.52
CA GLY A 123 -19.68 7.57 4.63
C GLY A 123 -19.67 6.70 3.36
N ASP A 124 -19.06 7.14 2.26
CA ASP A 124 -18.90 6.29 1.07
C ASP A 124 -17.78 5.26 1.32
N LEU A 125 -18.18 4.06 1.71
CA LEU A 125 -17.25 3.00 2.10
C LEU A 125 -16.45 2.43 0.93
N ASP A 126 -16.98 2.50 -0.30
CA ASP A 126 -16.25 2.05 -1.49
C ASP A 126 -15.16 3.05 -1.87
N ALA A 127 -15.43 4.34 -1.79
CA ALA A 127 -14.43 5.38 -1.96
C ALA A 127 -13.36 5.31 -0.86
N GLY A 128 -13.77 5.11 0.40
CA GLY A 128 -12.88 4.94 1.53
C GLY A 128 -11.90 3.76 1.38
N GLU A 129 -12.34 2.63 0.82
CA GLU A 129 -11.44 1.49 0.54
C GLU A 129 -10.33 1.85 -0.45
N ILE A 130 -10.69 2.58 -1.51
CA ILE A 130 -9.71 3.02 -2.51
C ILE A 130 -8.75 4.03 -1.89
N VAL A 131 -9.25 5.01 -1.15
CA VAL A 131 -8.40 5.99 -0.44
C VAL A 131 -7.46 5.31 0.54
N THR A 132 -7.92 4.33 1.33
CA THR A 132 -7.05 3.56 2.24
C THR A 132 -5.90 2.91 1.48
N ARG A 133 -6.20 2.23 0.37
CA ARG A 133 -5.19 1.52 -0.44
C ARG A 133 -4.19 2.48 -1.07
N GLU A 134 -4.67 3.56 -1.66
CA GLU A 134 -3.80 4.54 -2.32
C GLU A 134 -2.91 5.28 -1.33
N SER A 135 -3.46 5.72 -0.21
CA SER A 135 -2.66 6.33 0.86
C SER A 135 -1.59 5.37 1.35
N PHE A 136 -1.94 4.09 1.56
CA PHE A 136 -0.98 3.05 1.94
C PHE A 136 0.14 2.88 0.91
N ASN A 137 -0.21 2.76 -0.38
CA ASN A 137 0.75 2.57 -1.46
C ASN A 137 1.69 3.77 -1.65
N ASN A 138 1.23 4.96 -1.30
CA ASN A 138 2.00 6.20 -1.33
C ASN A 138 2.74 6.48 -0.02
N ASN A 139 2.75 5.54 0.93
CA ASN A 139 3.33 5.67 2.26
C ASN A 139 2.70 6.81 3.11
N ASP A 140 1.50 7.28 2.77
CA ASP A 140 0.70 8.17 3.60
C ASP A 140 -0.04 7.32 4.65
N PHE A 141 0.72 6.87 5.64
CA PHE A 141 0.20 5.96 6.67
C PHE A 141 -0.78 6.65 7.61
N ASP A 142 -0.65 7.96 7.84
CA ASP A 142 -1.60 8.74 8.64
C ASP A 142 -3.00 8.66 8.03
N ARG A 143 -3.13 9.02 6.75
CA ARG A 143 -4.40 8.97 6.04
C ARG A 143 -4.93 7.54 5.90
N SER A 144 -4.07 6.59 5.59
CA SER A 144 -4.46 5.18 5.48
C SER A 144 -5.00 4.64 6.81
N ALA A 145 -4.35 4.94 7.93
CA ALA A 145 -4.79 4.54 9.27
C ALA A 145 -6.11 5.21 9.67
N GLU A 146 -6.27 6.49 9.40
CA GLU A 146 -7.49 7.25 9.68
C GLU A 146 -8.69 6.66 8.94
N VAL A 147 -8.57 6.54 7.60
CA VAL A 147 -9.68 6.09 6.75
C VAL A 147 -10.02 4.64 7.03
N SER A 148 -9.03 3.76 7.17
CA SER A 148 -9.28 2.36 7.53
C SER A 148 -10.00 2.22 8.88
N SER A 149 -9.65 3.03 9.88
CA SER A 149 -10.33 3.03 11.18
C SER A 149 -11.81 3.42 11.06
N LYS A 150 -12.14 4.41 10.22
CA LYS A 150 -13.53 4.78 9.92
C LYS A 150 -14.28 3.65 9.22
N LEU A 151 -13.65 2.98 8.25
CA LEU A 151 -14.23 1.81 7.59
C LEU A 151 -14.52 0.67 8.57
N LEU A 152 -13.58 0.35 9.45
CA LEU A 152 -13.73 -0.70 10.44
C LEU A 152 -14.84 -0.37 11.45
N THR A 153 -14.94 0.88 11.88
CA THR A 153 -16.00 1.38 12.76
C THR A 153 -17.38 1.28 12.09
N ALA A 154 -17.45 1.53 10.78
CA ALA A 154 -18.68 1.36 9.99
C ALA A 154 -19.00 -0.13 9.68
N GLY A 155 -18.20 -1.07 10.18
CA GLY A 155 -18.38 -2.50 9.95
C GLY A 155 -17.81 -3.01 8.62
N ARG A 156 -17.11 -2.17 7.86
CA ARG A 156 -16.47 -2.53 6.57
C ARG A 156 -15.14 -3.23 6.82
N LYS A 157 -15.20 -4.50 7.24
CA LYS A 157 -14.04 -5.33 7.57
C LYS A 157 -13.50 -6.05 6.33
N THR A 158 -13.05 -5.29 5.34
CA THR A 158 -12.42 -5.88 4.15
C THR A 158 -10.97 -6.29 4.45
N LYS A 159 -10.38 -7.07 3.56
CA LYS A 159 -8.98 -7.50 3.67
C LYS A 159 -8.03 -6.31 3.70
N ASP A 160 -8.25 -5.32 2.83
CA ASP A 160 -7.43 -4.12 2.72
C ASP A 160 -7.60 -3.21 3.95
N ALA A 161 -8.84 -2.92 4.35
CA ALA A 161 -9.10 -2.09 5.53
C ALA A 161 -8.46 -2.69 6.80
N LEU A 162 -8.51 -4.01 6.96
CA LEU A 162 -7.87 -4.69 8.09
C LEU A 162 -6.35 -4.72 7.95
N SER A 163 -5.82 -5.24 6.85
CA SER A 163 -4.38 -5.51 6.74
C SER A 163 -3.57 -4.24 6.53
N MET A 164 -3.99 -3.36 5.61
CA MET A 164 -3.28 -2.09 5.37
C MET A 164 -3.48 -1.13 6.53
N GLY A 165 -4.68 -1.09 7.14
CA GLY A 165 -4.92 -0.32 8.36
C GLY A 165 -4.03 -0.75 9.51
N ALA A 166 -3.86 -2.06 9.75
CA ALA A 166 -2.98 -2.56 10.78
C ALA A 166 -1.50 -2.21 10.52
N VAL A 167 -1.02 -2.37 9.28
CA VAL A 167 0.36 -1.99 8.92
C VAL A 167 0.56 -0.48 9.01
N SER A 168 -0.44 0.33 8.64
CA SER A 168 -0.37 1.78 8.80
C SER A 168 -0.25 2.19 10.28
N GLN A 169 -1.05 1.58 11.15
CA GLN A 169 -0.92 1.79 12.61
C GLN A 169 0.46 1.36 13.13
N PHE A 170 0.99 0.25 12.61
CA PHE A 170 2.34 -0.19 12.94
C PHE A 170 3.40 0.85 12.52
N ALA A 171 3.30 1.38 11.30
CA ALA A 171 4.22 2.40 10.79
C ALA A 171 4.19 3.70 11.60
N LEU A 172 3.02 4.02 12.18
CA LEU A 172 2.82 5.18 13.07
C LEU A 172 3.18 4.88 14.54
N HIS A 173 3.80 3.76 14.83
CA HIS A 173 4.14 3.29 16.18
C HIS A 173 2.95 3.03 17.11
N ASN A 174 1.74 2.92 16.57
CA ASN A 174 0.52 2.57 17.31
C ASN A 174 0.40 1.05 17.42
N PHE A 175 1.38 0.40 18.04
CA PHE A 175 1.52 -1.06 18.04
C PHE A 175 0.37 -1.81 18.70
N GLU A 176 -0.26 -1.22 19.72
CA GLU A 176 -1.44 -1.79 20.36
C GLU A 176 -2.62 -1.88 19.40
N GLN A 177 -2.92 -0.77 18.68
CA GLN A 177 -3.97 -0.74 17.67
C GLN A 177 -3.65 -1.68 16.50
N ALA A 178 -2.40 -1.70 16.04
CA ALA A 178 -1.97 -2.63 15.00
C ALA A 178 -2.26 -4.08 15.39
N SER A 179 -1.86 -4.48 16.62
CA SER A 179 -2.09 -5.82 17.14
C SER A 179 -3.58 -6.16 17.22
N ALA A 180 -4.41 -5.23 17.70
CA ALA A 180 -5.86 -5.43 17.79
C ALA A 180 -6.51 -5.62 16.41
N ILE A 181 -6.10 -4.84 15.40
CA ILE A 181 -6.63 -4.96 14.03
C ILE A 181 -6.16 -6.27 13.38
N PHE A 182 -4.89 -6.68 13.57
CA PHE A 182 -4.39 -7.97 13.10
C PHE A 182 -5.15 -9.14 13.72
N ALA A 183 -5.42 -9.10 15.02
CA ALA A 183 -6.22 -10.13 15.70
C ALA A 183 -7.64 -10.23 15.12
N GLU A 184 -8.27 -9.08 14.83
CA GLU A 184 -9.58 -9.06 14.18
C GLU A 184 -9.51 -9.61 12.74
N ALA A 185 -8.44 -9.28 11.98
CA ALA A 185 -8.23 -9.82 10.63
C ALA A 185 -8.14 -11.34 10.62
N GLN A 186 -7.39 -11.92 11.57
CA GLN A 186 -7.29 -13.37 11.76
C GLN A 186 -8.64 -13.99 12.13
N LYS A 187 -9.34 -13.40 13.10
CA LYS A 187 -10.64 -13.87 13.59
C LYS A 187 -11.70 -13.96 12.48
N VAL A 188 -11.72 -12.99 11.56
CA VAL A 188 -12.67 -12.98 10.43
C VAL A 188 -12.13 -13.64 9.17
N ASN A 189 -10.94 -14.25 9.23
CA ASN A 189 -10.25 -14.90 8.12
C ASN A 189 -10.06 -13.95 6.91
N ARG A 190 -9.62 -12.73 7.18
CA ARG A 190 -9.37 -11.67 6.18
C ARG A 190 -8.00 -11.03 6.30
N LEU A 191 -7.04 -11.77 6.86
CA LEU A 191 -5.64 -11.35 6.88
C LEU A 191 -5.02 -11.46 5.48
N ASP A 192 -4.29 -10.45 5.06
CA ASP A 192 -3.39 -10.56 3.93
C ASP A 192 -2.07 -11.19 4.38
N LEU A 193 -1.77 -12.39 3.90
CA LEU A 193 -0.59 -13.15 4.28
C LEU A 193 0.74 -12.43 3.97
N ARG A 194 0.73 -11.44 3.08
CA ARG A 194 1.90 -10.58 2.83
C ARG A 194 2.36 -9.82 4.07
N TYR A 195 1.45 -9.59 5.00
CA TYR A 195 1.69 -8.82 6.22
C TYR A 195 1.72 -9.68 7.50
N GLU A 196 1.76 -11.01 7.35
CA GLU A 196 1.74 -11.93 8.49
C GLU A 196 2.89 -11.69 9.48
N THR A 197 4.07 -11.34 8.98
CA THR A 197 5.25 -11.05 9.80
C THR A 197 5.09 -9.83 10.72
N TYR A 198 4.17 -8.93 10.40
CA TYR A 198 3.88 -7.77 11.26
C TYR A 198 3.11 -8.13 12.53
N ILE A 199 2.44 -9.28 12.58
CA ILE A 199 1.64 -9.69 13.75
C ILE A 199 2.53 -9.88 14.96
N GLU A 200 3.56 -10.71 14.82
CA GLU A 200 4.56 -10.95 15.89
C GLU A 200 5.33 -9.67 16.20
N SER A 201 5.73 -8.94 15.15
CA SER A 201 6.44 -7.67 15.28
C SER A 201 5.62 -6.64 16.07
N ALA A 202 4.32 -6.47 15.80
CA ALA A 202 3.48 -5.51 16.50
C ALA A 202 3.41 -5.81 18.00
N ALA A 203 3.22 -7.08 18.37
CA ALA A 203 3.19 -7.49 19.76
C ALA A 203 4.53 -7.23 20.48
N LYS A 204 5.65 -7.56 19.81
CA LYS A 204 6.99 -7.34 20.36
C LYS A 204 7.34 -5.85 20.49
N TYR A 205 7.05 -5.06 19.46
CA TYR A 205 7.38 -3.64 19.46
C TYR A 205 6.52 -2.83 20.43
N GLN A 206 5.33 -3.29 20.78
CA GLN A 206 4.51 -2.65 21.82
C GLN A 206 5.26 -2.51 23.15
N GLU A 207 5.96 -3.55 23.58
CA GLU A 207 6.75 -3.50 24.81
C GLU A 207 8.05 -2.70 24.64
N LEU A 208 8.75 -2.90 23.53
CA LEU A 208 9.99 -2.16 23.25
C LEU A 208 9.74 -0.66 23.11
N TRP A 209 8.60 -0.26 22.56
CA TRP A 209 8.24 1.14 22.38
C TRP A 209 8.02 1.89 23.69
N LYS A 210 7.48 1.23 24.70
CA LYS A 210 7.38 1.81 26.05
C LYS A 210 8.77 2.15 26.60
N THR A 211 9.71 1.20 26.51
CA THR A 211 11.08 1.42 26.92
C THR A 211 11.75 2.54 26.13
N GLU A 212 11.53 2.59 24.81
CA GLU A 212 12.05 3.65 23.94
C GLU A 212 11.51 5.02 24.35
N GLN A 213 10.22 5.15 24.64
CA GLN A 213 9.63 6.41 25.10
C GLN A 213 10.20 6.88 26.45
N GLU A 214 10.47 5.94 27.37
CA GLU A 214 11.10 6.27 28.63
C GLU A 214 12.55 6.75 28.45
N LEU A 215 13.31 6.13 27.53
CA LEU A 215 14.67 6.55 27.21
C LEU A 215 14.68 7.92 26.57
N ARG A 216 13.84 8.17 25.57
CA ARG A 216 13.71 9.48 24.91
C ARG A 216 13.34 10.59 25.90
N THR A 217 12.41 10.31 26.80
CA THR A 217 12.03 11.28 27.84
C THR A 217 13.20 11.65 28.73
N LYS A 218 14.07 10.70 29.06
CA LYS A 218 15.30 10.96 29.84
C LYS A 218 16.34 11.74 29.05
N GLU A 219 16.54 11.38 27.78
CA GLU A 219 17.48 12.04 26.87
C GLU A 219 17.05 13.48 26.57
N ASP A 220 15.76 13.72 26.32
CA ASP A 220 15.20 15.05 26.07
C ASP A 220 15.34 16.00 27.28
N ALA A 221 15.49 15.44 28.48
CA ALA A 221 15.71 16.21 29.73
C ALA A 221 17.18 16.57 29.95
N LEU A 222 18.10 16.10 29.13
CA LEU A 222 19.53 16.42 29.26
C LEU A 222 19.83 17.78 28.66
N GLU A 223 20.65 18.57 29.39
CA GLU A 223 21.02 19.93 28.99
C GLU A 223 22.55 20.09 28.98
N GLY A 224 23.02 21.10 28.25
CA GLY A 224 24.44 21.46 28.17
C GLY A 224 25.29 20.32 27.60
N ASP A 225 26.42 20.02 28.28
CA ASP A 225 27.36 19.00 27.82
C ASP A 225 26.83 17.56 27.94
N ALA A 226 25.73 17.37 28.66
CA ALA A 226 25.07 16.07 28.80
C ALA A 226 24.02 15.83 27.69
N ALA A 227 23.64 16.85 26.90
CA ALA A 227 22.70 16.72 25.79
C ALA A 227 23.34 15.93 24.66
N LEU A 228 22.52 15.14 23.97
CA LEU A 228 22.98 14.37 22.82
C LEU A 228 23.54 15.28 21.72
N PRO A 229 24.69 14.92 21.13
CA PRO A 229 25.31 15.72 20.06
C PRO A 229 24.42 15.74 18.82
N ARG A 230 24.45 16.89 18.10
CA ARG A 230 23.67 17.09 16.88
C ARG A 230 24.57 17.50 15.73
N ILE A 231 24.32 16.94 14.56
CA ILE A 231 24.92 17.37 13.30
C ILE A 231 23.85 17.94 12.39
N GLN A 232 24.19 19.00 11.63
CA GLN A 232 23.29 19.62 10.69
C GLN A 232 23.86 19.52 9.27
N PHE A 233 23.07 18.98 8.34
CA PHE A 233 23.36 19.03 6.92
C PHE A 233 22.61 20.18 6.26
N GLU A 234 23.33 21.06 5.62
CA GLU A 234 22.76 22.10 4.75
C GLU A 234 22.71 21.58 3.34
N THR A 235 21.51 21.32 2.82
CA THR A 235 21.32 20.76 1.49
C THR A 235 20.62 21.72 0.55
N SER A 236 20.66 21.47 -0.76
CA SER A 236 19.91 22.23 -1.76
C SER A 236 18.38 22.17 -1.58
N LYS A 237 17.88 21.28 -0.73
CA LYS A 237 16.46 21.07 -0.43
C LYS A 237 16.05 21.53 0.97
N GLY A 238 16.99 22.01 1.76
CA GLY A 238 16.75 22.46 3.12
C GLY A 238 17.74 21.88 4.13
N LYS A 239 17.52 22.20 5.39
CA LYS A 239 18.34 21.75 6.49
C LYS A 239 17.81 20.43 7.07
N ILE A 240 18.73 19.52 7.38
CA ILE A 240 18.42 18.25 8.06
C ILE A 240 19.27 18.21 9.32
N VAL A 241 18.64 18.03 10.49
CA VAL A 241 19.33 17.89 11.78
C VAL A 241 19.20 16.46 12.24
N PHE A 242 20.34 15.87 12.60
CA PHE A 242 20.41 14.54 13.21
C PHE A 242 20.87 14.67 14.66
N GLU A 243 20.12 14.09 15.56
CA GLU A 243 20.54 13.85 16.92
C GLU A 243 21.21 12.48 16.98
N LEU A 244 22.36 12.41 17.65
CA LEU A 244 23.22 11.23 17.64
C LEU A 244 23.21 10.55 19.00
N PHE A 245 22.85 9.26 19.03
CA PHE A 245 22.78 8.45 20.24
C PHE A 245 24.20 8.00 20.67
N GLU A 246 24.93 8.90 21.31
CA GLU A 246 26.32 8.69 21.67
C GLU A 246 26.49 7.52 22.65
N ASP A 247 25.62 7.40 23.62
CA ASP A 247 25.65 6.34 24.62
C ASP A 247 25.44 4.94 24.04
N HIS A 248 24.66 4.87 22.94
CA HIS A 248 24.38 3.61 22.25
C HIS A 248 25.45 3.18 21.25
N ALA A 249 26.12 4.16 20.62
CA ALA A 249 27.10 3.90 19.58
C ALA A 249 28.28 4.89 19.59
N PRO A 250 29.07 4.97 20.68
CA PRO A 250 30.07 6.02 20.90
C PRO A 250 31.09 6.12 19.74
N ASN A 251 31.62 4.99 19.29
CA ASN A 251 32.60 4.98 18.21
C ASN A 251 32.00 5.44 16.86
N THR A 252 30.75 5.10 16.59
CA THR A 252 30.06 5.52 15.36
C THR A 252 29.77 7.02 15.39
N VAL A 253 29.30 7.52 16.52
CA VAL A 253 29.02 8.95 16.71
C VAL A 253 30.31 9.77 16.64
N ALA A 254 31.39 9.38 17.34
CA ALA A 254 32.66 10.05 17.27
C ALA A 254 33.22 10.09 15.84
N ASN A 255 33.11 9.01 15.09
CA ASN A 255 33.50 8.97 13.67
C ASN A 255 32.66 9.92 12.82
N ALA A 256 31.31 9.92 13.01
CA ALA A 256 30.42 10.81 12.26
C ALA A 256 30.74 12.29 12.51
N ILE A 257 30.93 12.67 13.77
CA ILE A 257 31.33 14.04 14.17
C ILE A 257 32.66 14.42 13.54
N SER A 258 33.68 13.57 13.66
CA SER A 258 35.01 13.81 13.08
C SER A 258 34.97 14.02 11.57
N LEU A 259 34.15 13.25 10.85
CA LEU A 259 33.99 13.39 9.40
C LEU A 259 33.26 14.69 9.03
N VAL A 260 32.27 15.11 9.82
CA VAL A 260 31.54 16.37 9.61
C VAL A 260 32.46 17.56 9.87
N GLU A 261 33.17 17.57 11.03
CA GLU A 261 34.12 18.62 11.38
C GLU A 261 35.28 18.71 10.35
N GLY A 262 35.71 17.58 9.83
CA GLY A 262 36.72 17.50 8.77
C GLY A 262 36.21 17.86 7.37
N GLY A 263 34.95 18.30 7.21
CA GLY A 263 34.36 18.70 5.91
C GLY A 263 34.26 17.55 4.89
N LYS A 264 34.26 16.29 5.36
CA LYS A 264 34.28 15.14 4.46
C LYS A 264 32.96 14.90 3.73
N TYR A 265 31.87 15.50 4.20
CA TYR A 265 30.55 15.44 3.57
C TYR A 265 30.24 16.64 2.68
N ASP A 266 31.12 17.65 2.64
CA ASP A 266 30.89 18.87 1.85
C ASP A 266 30.87 18.55 0.36
N GLY A 267 29.82 18.98 -0.33
CA GLY A 267 29.65 18.75 -1.79
C GLY A 267 29.26 17.32 -2.18
N ILE A 268 29.03 16.41 -1.21
CA ILE A 268 28.60 15.05 -1.50
C ILE A 268 27.07 15.01 -1.66
N GLY A 269 26.60 14.33 -2.69
CA GLY A 269 25.16 14.11 -2.92
C GLY A 269 24.64 12.85 -2.24
N PHE A 270 23.35 12.84 -1.90
CA PHE A 270 22.67 11.61 -1.52
C PHE A 270 22.60 10.69 -2.74
N HIS A 271 23.26 9.54 -2.67
CA HIS A 271 23.33 8.58 -3.77
C HIS A 271 22.06 7.74 -3.92
N ARG A 272 21.20 7.68 -2.88
CA ARG A 272 19.94 6.94 -2.87
C ARG A 272 18.98 7.53 -1.85
N VAL A 273 17.73 7.70 -2.26
CA VAL A 273 16.59 8.04 -1.42
C VAL A 273 15.52 6.98 -1.69
N ILE A 274 14.98 6.36 -0.64
CA ILE A 274 14.00 5.28 -0.73
C ILE A 274 12.71 5.76 -0.08
#